data_28b5387531ce4a45010e7626a0f81083
#
_entry.id   28b5387531ce4a45010e7626a0f81083
#
_cell.length_a   1.000
_cell.length_b   1.000
_cell.length_c   1.000
_cell.angle_alpha   90.00
_cell.angle_beta   90.00
_cell.angle_gamma   90.00
#
_symmetry.space_group_name_H-M   'P 1'
#
loop_
_entity.id
_entity.type
_entity.pdbx_description
1 polymer ?
#
loop_
_entity_poly.entity_id
_entity_poly.type
_entity_poly.pdbx_seq_one_letter_code
_entity_poly.pdbx_strand_id
1 'polypeptide(L)'
;MLLVILMALVIPIWMAKFNLHNIPTAVAEIIVGIVLGVSGFNWVDTSNSQLSFLSNLGVIILIFLSGMEIEFDLFKKKQDAQINPVKIALLSFLGIAAFSIFLGWILSILGLFKDMLLASIIFMTVALGVVIATLKEKEILSKSIGQSILLTAVLGEVVPLLGLTIYASIHGGDAEKLWLIILLFVAAIVLLIRFKRPYLWFNKITKQTTQIDIRLAFFLIFVLVSIAEKVGAENILGAFLAGMVMKLLEPSEATKDKLTSIGYGFFIPFFFIMTGAKLNLKSLFTNQSALLLLPILVLAFFVSKVPAVLTYLKYFTKRNALAGGLLTATTITIVLPTLQVARKLNAISKTQSDAFTLAAIITCIAGPIIFNSLFKLAPEDKIKEKVLIYGANVFSVAVAQELHDKWYSVEMITDDQEAYNTYKSRVKSLKYCNNVLAINEFNYDIVASSGSDDERNYEFAKKAKQAGVSRVIVRQKQPEANRIAELTQLDIEVFNGYSARTSAMRALIESPAFYEILTDSDNILYDVKIRNHRYAGHQLMDLSFIDKITVSRIKRDGEWLAPHGTTVLEVGDEIVYTGKVEDADMIRELLTKEN
;
A
#
# COMPACT_ATOMS: atom_id res chain seq x y z
N MET A 1 -1.23 -5.02 -34.76
CA MET A 1 -1.57 -3.87 -33.88
C MET A 1 -2.93 -4.02 -33.22
N LEU A 2 -4.04 -4.16 -33.99
CA LEU A 2 -5.41 -4.31 -33.40
C LEU A 2 -5.52 -5.44 -32.37
N LEU A 3 -4.87 -6.58 -32.62
CA LEU A 3 -4.87 -7.71 -31.69
C LEU A 3 -4.23 -7.36 -30.34
N VAL A 4 -3.15 -6.60 -30.34
CA VAL A 4 -2.47 -6.16 -29.10
C VAL A 4 -3.37 -5.20 -28.31
N ILE A 5 -4.05 -4.26 -28.98
CA ILE A 5 -5.02 -3.35 -28.36
C ILE A 5 -6.19 -4.13 -27.76
N LEU A 6 -6.72 -5.10 -28.52
CA LEU A 6 -7.82 -5.95 -28.05
C LEU A 6 -7.41 -6.74 -26.79
N MET A 7 -6.20 -7.32 -26.80
CA MET A 7 -5.72 -8.07 -25.64
C MET A 7 -5.46 -7.18 -24.43
N ALA A 8 -4.91 -5.99 -24.61
CA ALA A 8 -4.77 -5.01 -23.53
C ALA A 8 -6.11 -4.68 -22.85
N LEU A 9 -7.22 -4.67 -23.61
CA LEU A 9 -8.57 -4.50 -23.08
C LEU A 9 -9.10 -5.77 -22.38
N VAL A 10 -8.88 -6.94 -22.97
CA VAL A 10 -9.52 -8.20 -22.53
C VAL A 10 -8.83 -8.80 -21.31
N ILE A 11 -7.51 -8.65 -21.17
CA ILE A 11 -6.73 -9.26 -20.08
C ILE A 11 -7.26 -8.86 -18.70
N PRO A 12 -7.44 -7.57 -18.36
CA PRO A 12 -7.97 -7.17 -17.04
C PRO A 12 -9.37 -7.73 -16.77
N ILE A 13 -10.22 -7.80 -17.82
CA ILE A 13 -11.58 -8.37 -17.72
C ILE A 13 -11.52 -9.86 -17.38
N TRP A 14 -10.64 -10.61 -18.04
CA TRP A 14 -10.46 -12.04 -17.75
C TRP A 14 -9.89 -12.27 -16.37
N MET A 15 -8.91 -11.49 -15.95
CA MET A 15 -8.34 -11.58 -14.61
C MET A 15 -9.40 -11.35 -13.54
N ALA A 16 -10.26 -10.32 -13.71
CA ALA A 16 -11.37 -10.05 -12.80
C ALA A 16 -12.39 -11.20 -12.79
N LYS A 17 -12.79 -11.71 -13.98
CA LYS A 17 -13.75 -12.81 -14.12
C LYS A 17 -13.29 -14.11 -13.46
N PHE A 18 -11.99 -14.42 -13.53
CA PHE A 18 -11.41 -15.65 -12.96
C PHE A 18 -10.81 -15.46 -11.58
N ASN A 19 -11.03 -14.29 -10.92
CA ASN A 19 -10.50 -13.95 -9.59
C ASN A 19 -8.97 -14.15 -9.46
N LEU A 20 -8.21 -13.82 -10.51
CA LEU A 20 -6.76 -13.97 -10.56
C LEU A 20 -6.03 -12.79 -9.88
N HIS A 21 -6.51 -12.34 -8.73
CA HIS A 21 -5.97 -11.18 -8.01
C HIS A 21 -4.51 -11.35 -7.54
N ASN A 22 -4.06 -12.60 -7.34
CA ASN A 22 -2.68 -12.89 -6.90
C ASN A 22 -1.63 -12.75 -8.01
N ILE A 23 -2.04 -12.58 -9.27
CA ILE A 23 -1.13 -12.45 -10.41
C ILE A 23 -1.09 -10.98 -10.82
N PRO A 24 0.08 -10.31 -10.82
CA PRO A 24 0.18 -8.95 -11.34
C PRO A 24 -0.27 -8.87 -12.81
N THR A 25 -1.04 -7.84 -13.18
CA THR A 25 -1.56 -7.66 -14.55
C THR A 25 -0.42 -7.64 -15.60
N ALA A 26 0.70 -7.01 -15.27
CA ALA A 26 1.91 -7.01 -16.09
C ALA A 26 2.37 -8.43 -16.49
N VAL A 27 2.30 -9.38 -15.55
CA VAL A 27 2.66 -10.78 -15.80
C VAL A 27 1.67 -11.45 -16.74
N ALA A 28 0.37 -11.23 -16.52
CA ALA A 28 -0.68 -11.75 -17.40
C ALA A 28 -0.52 -11.21 -18.84
N GLU A 29 -0.20 -9.93 -18.99
CA GLU A 29 0.08 -9.28 -20.27
C GLU A 29 1.29 -9.89 -20.98
N ILE A 30 2.37 -10.19 -20.25
CA ILE A 30 3.54 -10.88 -20.81
C ILE A 30 3.19 -12.30 -21.24
N ILE A 31 2.44 -13.06 -20.42
CA ILE A 31 2.03 -14.43 -20.75
C ILE A 31 1.18 -14.45 -22.02
N VAL A 32 0.20 -13.54 -22.14
CA VAL A 32 -0.59 -13.40 -23.36
C VAL A 32 0.30 -13.00 -24.54
N GLY A 33 1.26 -12.10 -24.33
CA GLY A 33 2.27 -11.75 -25.33
C GLY A 33 3.07 -12.98 -25.81
N ILE A 34 3.50 -13.86 -24.92
CA ILE A 34 4.19 -15.12 -25.25
C ILE A 34 3.31 -16.01 -26.16
N VAL A 35 2.03 -16.16 -25.81
CA VAL A 35 1.08 -16.97 -26.57
C VAL A 35 0.86 -16.41 -27.97
N LEU A 36 0.76 -15.10 -28.11
CA LEU A 36 0.49 -14.41 -29.38
C LEU A 36 1.75 -14.19 -30.23
N GLY A 37 2.92 -14.24 -29.61
CA GLY A 37 4.21 -13.93 -30.22
C GLY A 37 4.93 -15.14 -30.84
N VAL A 38 6.25 -14.99 -30.95
CA VAL A 38 7.15 -15.97 -31.62
C VAL A 38 7.12 -17.36 -30.98
N SER A 39 6.84 -17.43 -29.68
CA SER A 39 6.78 -18.70 -28.94
C SER A 39 5.48 -19.47 -29.13
N GLY A 40 4.40 -18.78 -29.44
CA GLY A 40 3.06 -19.35 -29.60
C GLY A 40 2.58 -19.31 -31.06
N PHE A 41 1.48 -18.58 -31.28
CA PHE A 41 0.79 -18.55 -32.58
C PHE A 41 1.46 -17.66 -33.63
N ASN A 42 2.42 -16.81 -33.23
CA ASN A 42 3.10 -15.83 -34.13
C ASN A 42 2.13 -14.87 -34.85
N TRP A 43 1.06 -14.44 -34.14
CA TRP A 43 0.05 -13.54 -34.69
C TRP A 43 0.45 -12.06 -34.56
N VAL A 44 1.43 -11.75 -33.73
CA VAL A 44 1.95 -10.41 -33.51
C VAL A 44 3.27 -10.24 -34.29
N ASP A 45 3.27 -9.32 -35.24
CA ASP A 45 4.50 -8.92 -35.93
C ASP A 45 5.35 -8.05 -34.98
N THR A 46 6.40 -8.66 -34.44
CA THR A 46 7.33 -8.00 -33.52
C THR A 46 8.27 -7.00 -34.18
N SER A 47 8.30 -6.94 -35.53
CA SER A 47 9.11 -5.99 -36.32
C SER A 47 8.35 -4.70 -36.62
N ASN A 48 7.05 -4.65 -36.34
CA ASN A 48 6.21 -3.48 -36.65
C ASN A 48 6.69 -2.23 -35.89
N SER A 49 7.04 -1.17 -36.63
CA SER A 49 7.61 0.07 -36.10
C SER A 49 6.65 0.80 -35.17
N GLN A 50 5.35 0.79 -35.44
CA GLN A 50 4.33 1.45 -34.62
C GLN A 50 4.17 0.75 -33.24
N LEU A 51 4.14 -0.60 -33.25
CA LEU A 51 4.10 -1.37 -32.02
C LEU A 51 5.39 -1.19 -31.19
N SER A 52 6.54 -1.13 -31.86
CA SER A 52 7.81 -0.88 -31.19
C SER A 52 7.86 0.53 -30.56
N PHE A 53 7.32 1.53 -31.26
CA PHE A 53 7.19 2.90 -30.75
C PHE A 53 6.29 2.96 -29.52
N LEU A 54 5.08 2.37 -29.57
CA LEU A 54 4.17 2.31 -28.42
C LEU A 54 4.76 1.53 -27.24
N SER A 55 5.48 0.45 -27.51
CA SER A 55 6.18 -0.33 -26.48
C SER A 55 7.28 0.50 -25.81
N ASN A 56 8.04 1.30 -26.57
CA ASN A 56 9.06 2.18 -26.00
C ASN A 56 8.44 3.32 -25.18
N LEU A 57 7.33 3.90 -25.63
CA LEU A 57 6.58 4.85 -24.80
C LEU A 57 6.03 4.19 -23.53
N GLY A 58 5.58 2.94 -23.64
CA GLY A 58 5.10 2.17 -22.49
C GLY A 58 6.17 2.02 -21.40
N VAL A 59 7.41 1.68 -21.76
CA VAL A 59 8.49 1.59 -20.76
C VAL A 59 8.86 2.96 -20.18
N ILE A 60 8.89 4.02 -20.98
CA ILE A 60 9.16 5.38 -20.51
C ILE A 60 8.12 5.81 -19.48
N ILE A 61 6.83 5.59 -19.78
CA ILE A 61 5.74 5.93 -18.86
C ILE A 61 5.75 5.05 -17.61
N LEU A 62 6.06 3.75 -17.74
CA LEU A 62 6.21 2.85 -16.61
C LEU A 62 7.26 3.38 -15.62
N ILE A 63 8.42 3.73 -16.13
CA ILE A 63 9.53 4.22 -15.30
C ILE A 63 9.25 5.62 -14.73
N PHE A 64 8.55 6.48 -15.49
CA PHE A 64 8.06 7.76 -14.99
C PHE A 64 7.11 7.56 -13.79
N LEU A 65 6.14 6.66 -13.89
CA LEU A 65 5.23 6.36 -12.79
C LEU A 65 5.96 5.78 -11.57
N SER A 66 6.93 4.89 -11.79
CA SER A 66 7.83 4.41 -10.72
C SER A 66 8.54 5.56 -10.00
N GLY A 67 9.05 6.54 -10.74
CA GLY A 67 9.64 7.75 -10.15
C GLY A 67 8.65 8.58 -9.33
N MET A 68 7.36 8.60 -9.71
CA MET A 68 6.29 9.27 -8.98
C MET A 68 5.85 8.53 -7.70
N GLU A 69 6.06 7.23 -7.61
CA GLU A 69 5.68 6.40 -6.46
C GLU A 69 6.61 6.60 -5.26
N ILE A 70 7.76 7.27 -5.43
CA ILE A 70 8.72 7.49 -4.34
C ILE A 70 8.17 8.48 -3.32
N GLU A 71 8.01 8.04 -2.06
CA GLU A 71 7.60 8.88 -0.96
C GLU A 71 8.81 9.46 -0.19
N PHE A 72 9.25 10.66 -0.58
CA PHE A 72 10.41 11.33 0.03
C PHE A 72 10.21 11.66 1.51
N ASP A 73 8.98 11.83 1.97
CA ASP A 73 8.68 12.18 3.36
C ASP A 73 8.96 11.02 4.33
N LEU A 74 8.98 9.77 3.84
CA LEU A 74 9.38 8.61 4.63
C LEU A 74 10.85 8.70 5.08
N PHE A 75 11.71 9.36 4.28
CA PHE A 75 13.11 9.57 4.64
C PHE A 75 13.32 10.70 5.65
N LYS A 76 12.34 11.62 5.80
CA LYS A 76 12.45 12.81 6.66
C LYS A 76 11.86 12.62 8.06
N LYS A 77 10.87 11.74 8.21
CA LYS A 77 10.22 11.53 9.51
C LYS A 77 11.21 10.95 10.53
N LYS A 78 11.62 11.79 11.50
CA LYS A 78 12.16 11.31 12.78
C LYS A 78 11.00 10.60 13.48
N GLN A 79 10.96 9.28 13.38
CA GLN A 79 10.03 8.50 14.18
C GLN A 79 10.69 8.28 15.55
N ASP A 80 10.01 8.68 16.61
CA ASP A 80 10.32 8.32 18.01
C ASP A 80 10.07 6.82 18.29
N ALA A 81 9.96 6.01 17.25
CA ALA A 81 9.72 4.58 17.33
C ALA A 81 11.01 3.83 17.64
N GLN A 82 10.94 2.80 18.50
CA GLN A 82 12.03 1.87 18.82
C GLN A 82 12.67 1.22 17.57
N ILE A 83 11.97 1.24 16.43
CA ILE A 83 12.37 0.64 15.15
C ILE A 83 12.43 1.74 14.09
N ASN A 84 13.61 1.95 13.50
CA ASN A 84 13.82 2.93 12.42
C ASN A 84 13.80 2.24 11.04
N PRO A 85 12.72 2.39 10.25
CA PRO A 85 12.57 1.73 8.95
C PRO A 85 13.64 2.14 7.92
N VAL A 86 14.10 3.39 7.95
CA VAL A 86 15.15 3.89 7.04
C VAL A 86 16.46 3.17 7.25
N LYS A 87 16.87 3.02 8.52
CA LYS A 87 18.10 2.29 8.88
C LYS A 87 18.03 0.83 8.46
N ILE A 88 16.87 0.19 8.68
CA ILE A 88 16.64 -1.21 8.31
C ILE A 88 16.71 -1.36 6.80
N ALA A 89 16.03 -0.50 6.05
CA ALA A 89 16.03 -0.53 4.60
C ALA A 89 17.42 -0.31 4.00
N LEU A 90 18.17 0.66 4.53
CA LEU A 90 19.54 0.93 4.08
C LEU A 90 20.46 -0.27 4.30
N LEU A 91 20.43 -0.86 5.51
CA LEU A 91 21.22 -2.06 5.82
C LEU A 91 20.82 -3.26 4.97
N SER A 92 19.53 -3.46 4.77
CA SER A 92 18.99 -4.53 3.93
C SER A 92 19.46 -4.37 2.49
N PHE A 93 19.35 -3.16 1.94
CA PHE A 93 19.74 -2.91 0.56
C PHE A 93 21.25 -2.99 0.36
N LEU A 94 22.06 -2.45 1.26
CA LEU A 94 23.52 -2.59 1.19
C LEU A 94 23.93 -4.07 1.22
N GLY A 95 23.27 -4.87 2.05
CA GLY A 95 23.47 -6.32 2.06
C GLY A 95 23.08 -6.98 0.74
N ILE A 96 21.92 -6.62 0.17
CA ILE A 96 21.48 -7.10 -1.16
C ILE A 96 22.51 -6.72 -2.23
N ALA A 97 22.96 -5.47 -2.26
CA ALA A 97 23.91 -4.98 -3.25
C ALA A 97 25.25 -5.74 -3.17
N ALA A 98 25.83 -5.86 -1.97
CA ALA A 98 27.08 -6.59 -1.75
C ALA A 98 26.94 -8.08 -2.16
N PHE A 99 25.82 -8.70 -1.78
CA PHE A 99 25.60 -10.10 -2.10
C PHE A 99 25.26 -10.33 -3.58
N SER A 100 24.63 -9.38 -4.25
CA SER A 100 24.39 -9.39 -5.71
C SER A 100 25.71 -9.30 -6.48
N ILE A 101 26.67 -8.47 -6.01
CA ILE A 101 28.02 -8.40 -6.58
C ILE A 101 28.74 -9.77 -6.42
N PHE A 102 28.64 -10.36 -5.24
CA PHE A 102 29.20 -11.68 -4.97
C PHE A 102 28.60 -12.78 -5.86
N LEU A 103 27.27 -12.80 -6.04
CA LEU A 103 26.60 -13.73 -6.94
C LEU A 103 26.98 -13.50 -8.41
N GLY A 104 27.06 -12.25 -8.86
CA GLY A 104 27.53 -11.91 -10.21
C GLY A 104 28.96 -12.41 -10.45
N TRP A 105 29.84 -12.29 -9.46
CA TRP A 105 31.21 -12.82 -9.49
C TRP A 105 31.24 -14.35 -9.58
N ILE A 106 30.42 -15.05 -8.77
CA ILE A 106 30.29 -16.51 -8.84
C ILE A 106 29.85 -16.96 -10.22
N LEU A 107 28.78 -16.35 -10.76
CA LEU A 107 28.27 -16.73 -12.09
C LEU A 107 29.32 -16.50 -13.20
N SER A 108 30.13 -15.46 -13.05
CA SER A 108 31.22 -15.18 -13.99
C SER A 108 32.33 -16.25 -13.92
N ILE A 109 32.77 -16.64 -12.71
CA ILE A 109 33.77 -17.71 -12.51
C ILE A 109 33.29 -19.06 -13.01
N LEU A 110 32.01 -19.39 -12.77
CA LEU A 110 31.40 -20.63 -13.24
C LEU A 110 31.16 -20.65 -14.76
N GLY A 111 31.44 -19.53 -15.46
CA GLY A 111 31.24 -19.41 -16.90
C GLY A 111 29.76 -19.38 -17.33
N LEU A 112 28.83 -19.30 -16.37
CA LEU A 112 27.38 -19.27 -16.62
C LEU A 112 26.92 -17.94 -17.17
N PHE A 113 27.54 -16.83 -16.70
CA PHE A 113 27.26 -15.49 -17.17
C PHE A 113 28.53 -14.62 -17.07
N LYS A 114 29.02 -14.13 -18.20
CA LYS A 114 30.35 -13.49 -18.26
C LYS A 114 30.38 -12.10 -17.62
N ASP A 115 29.31 -11.34 -17.75
CA ASP A 115 29.25 -9.95 -17.30
C ASP A 115 28.81 -9.85 -15.83
N MET A 116 29.82 -9.80 -14.95
CA MET A 116 29.62 -9.68 -13.51
C MET A 116 28.84 -8.42 -13.12
N LEU A 117 29.14 -7.27 -13.76
CA LEU A 117 28.52 -6.00 -13.38
C LEU A 117 27.03 -5.99 -13.74
N LEU A 118 26.71 -6.46 -14.97
CA LEU A 118 25.33 -6.57 -15.42
C LEU A 118 24.51 -7.53 -14.57
N ALA A 119 25.06 -8.71 -14.23
CA ALA A 119 24.41 -9.65 -13.33
C ALA A 119 24.15 -9.03 -11.95
N SER A 120 25.12 -8.29 -11.41
CA SER A 120 25.00 -7.62 -10.12
C SER A 120 23.89 -6.57 -10.13
N ILE A 121 23.80 -5.76 -11.18
CA ILE A 121 22.74 -4.75 -11.36
C ILE A 121 21.38 -5.45 -11.41
N ILE A 122 21.24 -6.53 -12.18
CA ILE A 122 19.97 -7.27 -12.32
C ILE A 122 19.55 -7.87 -10.98
N PHE A 123 20.45 -8.54 -10.25
CA PHE A 123 20.10 -9.20 -8.98
C PHE A 123 19.81 -8.23 -7.84
N MET A 124 20.31 -6.99 -7.84
CA MET A 124 19.95 -6.01 -6.80
C MET A 124 18.61 -5.34 -7.03
N THR A 125 17.96 -5.51 -8.20
CA THR A 125 16.67 -4.88 -8.51
C THR A 125 15.54 -5.41 -7.62
N VAL A 126 14.56 -4.54 -7.34
CA VAL A 126 13.29 -4.87 -6.68
C VAL A 126 12.17 -4.14 -7.43
N ALA A 127 11.06 -4.81 -7.68
CA ALA A 127 9.90 -4.20 -8.35
C ALA A 127 9.03 -3.42 -7.35
N LEU A 128 9.23 -2.11 -7.27
CA LEU A 128 8.53 -1.22 -6.33
C LEU A 128 7.01 -1.31 -6.45
N GLY A 129 6.45 -1.24 -7.65
CA GLY A 129 5.00 -1.27 -7.86
C GLY A 129 4.34 -2.57 -7.37
N VAL A 130 5.00 -3.73 -7.56
CA VAL A 130 4.49 -5.02 -7.04
C VAL A 130 4.56 -5.08 -5.52
N VAL A 131 5.64 -4.54 -4.94
CA VAL A 131 5.80 -4.45 -3.48
C VAL A 131 4.71 -3.54 -2.89
N ILE A 132 4.50 -2.34 -3.46
CA ILE A 132 3.44 -1.41 -3.00
C ILE A 132 2.07 -2.08 -3.06
N ALA A 133 1.72 -2.71 -4.19
CA ALA A 133 0.43 -3.39 -4.36
C ALA A 133 0.22 -4.47 -3.28
N THR A 134 1.23 -5.30 -3.04
CA THR A 134 1.17 -6.38 -2.04
C THR A 134 1.07 -5.83 -0.60
N LEU A 135 1.81 -4.77 -0.28
CA LEU A 135 1.77 -4.14 1.05
C LEU A 135 0.44 -3.40 1.29
N LYS A 136 -0.14 -2.79 0.24
CA LYS A 136 -1.49 -2.18 0.29
C LYS A 136 -2.56 -3.24 0.52
N GLU A 137 -2.51 -4.35 -0.19
CA GLU A 137 -3.45 -5.46 0.00
C GLU A 137 -3.48 -5.98 1.44
N LYS A 138 -2.34 -5.94 2.13
CA LYS A 138 -2.21 -6.33 3.55
C LYS A 138 -2.35 -5.16 4.55
N GLU A 139 -2.55 -3.93 4.05
CA GLU A 139 -2.67 -2.70 4.87
C GLU A 139 -1.50 -2.44 5.83
N ILE A 140 -0.32 -2.78 5.41
CA ILE A 140 0.89 -2.63 6.23
C ILE A 140 1.84 -1.54 5.74
N LEU A 141 1.43 -0.72 4.76
CA LEU A 141 2.27 0.38 4.25
C LEU A 141 2.70 1.37 5.34
N SER A 142 1.82 1.67 6.29
CA SER A 142 2.09 2.56 7.43
C SER A 142 2.84 1.88 8.58
N LYS A 143 2.96 0.55 8.59
CA LYS A 143 3.63 -0.22 9.65
C LYS A 143 5.15 -0.24 9.44
N SER A 144 5.91 -0.35 10.52
CA SER A 144 7.39 -0.34 10.48
C SER A 144 7.97 -1.40 9.53
N ILE A 145 7.37 -2.60 9.47
CA ILE A 145 7.79 -3.65 8.54
C ILE A 145 7.47 -3.27 7.09
N GLY A 146 6.25 -2.78 6.82
CA GLY A 146 5.84 -2.34 5.48
C GLY A 146 6.71 -1.21 4.97
N GLN A 147 6.98 -0.21 5.80
CA GLN A 147 7.88 0.89 5.47
C GLN A 147 9.32 0.43 5.23
N SER A 148 9.83 -0.54 6.02
CA SER A 148 11.16 -1.10 5.81
C SER A 148 11.27 -1.83 4.46
N ILE A 149 10.26 -2.63 4.10
CA ILE A 149 10.21 -3.34 2.82
C ILE A 149 10.07 -2.35 1.67
N LEU A 150 9.17 -1.36 1.79
CA LEU A 150 8.94 -0.32 0.81
C LEU A 150 10.20 0.49 0.51
N LEU A 151 10.89 0.98 1.54
CA LEU A 151 12.12 1.74 1.39
C LEU A 151 13.26 0.90 0.81
N THR A 152 13.33 -0.41 1.17
CA THR A 152 14.27 -1.35 0.53
C THR A 152 13.97 -1.50 -0.96
N ALA A 153 12.70 -1.56 -1.35
CA ALA A 153 12.28 -1.62 -2.76
C ALA A 153 12.60 -0.32 -3.51
N VAL A 154 12.39 0.85 -2.90
CA VAL A 154 12.79 2.15 -3.48
C VAL A 154 14.29 2.16 -3.79
N LEU A 155 15.14 1.76 -2.84
CA LEU A 155 16.58 1.66 -3.06
C LEU A 155 16.90 0.62 -4.14
N GLY A 156 16.18 -0.51 -4.17
CA GLY A 156 16.30 -1.57 -5.17
C GLY A 156 15.79 -1.20 -6.56
N GLU A 157 15.21 -0.03 -6.74
CA GLU A 157 14.82 0.54 -8.03
C GLU A 157 15.76 1.67 -8.44
N VAL A 158 16.03 2.62 -7.55
CA VAL A 158 16.86 3.79 -7.83
C VAL A 158 18.33 3.42 -8.08
N VAL A 159 18.94 2.62 -7.20
CA VAL A 159 20.37 2.33 -7.29
C VAL A 159 20.72 1.46 -8.50
N PRO A 160 19.98 0.38 -8.83
CA PRO A 160 20.23 -0.37 -10.05
C PRO A 160 20.05 0.46 -11.33
N LEU A 161 19.09 1.39 -11.34
CA LEU A 161 18.87 2.28 -12.48
C LEU A 161 20.07 3.21 -12.73
N LEU A 162 20.63 3.78 -11.66
CA LEU A 162 21.87 4.55 -11.73
C LEU A 162 23.04 3.66 -12.18
N GLY A 163 23.14 2.45 -11.62
CA GLY A 163 24.13 1.46 -11.99
C GLY A 163 24.05 1.08 -13.48
N LEU A 164 22.82 0.89 -14.00
CA LEU A 164 22.60 0.63 -15.41
C LEU A 164 23.06 1.78 -16.31
N THR A 165 22.81 3.01 -15.90
CA THR A 165 23.23 4.20 -16.66
C THR A 165 24.75 4.30 -16.72
N ILE A 166 25.45 4.06 -15.61
CA ILE A 166 26.91 4.01 -15.56
C ILE A 166 27.43 2.86 -16.43
N TYR A 167 26.81 1.68 -16.29
CA TYR A 167 27.16 0.50 -17.09
C TYR A 167 27.04 0.77 -18.60
N ALA A 168 25.90 1.34 -19.03
CA ALA A 168 25.64 1.64 -20.42
C ALA A 168 26.63 2.67 -20.99
N SER A 169 26.98 3.69 -20.21
CA SER A 169 27.95 4.70 -20.64
C SER A 169 29.37 4.13 -20.80
N ILE A 170 29.77 3.23 -19.92
CA ILE A 170 31.09 2.57 -20.01
C ILE A 170 31.17 1.63 -21.22
N HIS A 171 30.13 0.82 -21.46
CA HIS A 171 30.13 -0.18 -22.54
C HIS A 171 29.68 0.40 -23.88
N GLY A 172 28.95 1.53 -23.88
CA GLY A 172 28.54 2.25 -25.10
C GLY A 172 29.64 3.09 -25.75
N GLY A 173 30.82 3.17 -25.16
CA GLY A 173 31.95 3.98 -25.68
C GLY A 173 31.90 5.46 -25.30
N ASP A 174 30.92 5.87 -24.48
CA ASP A 174 30.70 7.26 -24.04
C ASP A 174 31.17 7.51 -22.58
N ALA A 175 32.13 6.71 -22.10
CA ALA A 175 32.63 6.83 -20.71
C ALA A 175 33.14 8.24 -20.35
N GLU A 176 33.71 8.93 -21.35
CA GLU A 176 34.17 10.32 -21.18
C GLU A 176 33.01 11.30 -20.91
N LYS A 177 31.78 10.93 -21.25
CA LYS A 177 30.57 11.75 -21.06
C LYS A 177 29.85 11.47 -19.73
N LEU A 178 30.33 10.55 -18.88
CA LEU A 178 29.70 10.23 -17.59
C LEU A 178 29.44 11.46 -16.71
N TRP A 179 30.34 12.47 -16.76
CA TRP A 179 30.13 13.71 -16.01
C TRP A 179 28.91 14.50 -16.49
N LEU A 180 28.48 14.32 -17.76
CA LEU A 180 27.26 14.96 -18.30
C LEU A 180 25.98 14.44 -17.64
N ILE A 181 26.00 13.26 -17.00
CA ILE A 181 24.88 12.76 -16.20
C ILE A 181 24.55 13.75 -15.07
N ILE A 182 25.56 14.43 -14.53
CA ILE A 182 25.36 15.50 -13.54
C ILE A 182 24.49 16.62 -14.14
N LEU A 183 24.69 16.95 -15.43
CA LEU A 183 23.88 17.94 -16.12
C LEU A 183 22.39 17.55 -16.17
N LEU A 184 22.08 16.25 -16.33
CA LEU A 184 20.72 15.75 -16.30
C LEU A 184 20.06 15.96 -14.91
N PHE A 185 20.80 15.70 -13.83
CA PHE A 185 20.32 15.98 -12.47
C PHE A 185 20.14 17.49 -12.24
N VAL A 186 21.09 18.30 -12.69
CA VAL A 186 20.97 19.78 -12.64
C VAL A 186 19.74 20.24 -13.42
N ALA A 187 19.51 19.71 -14.60
CA ALA A 187 18.32 20.04 -15.39
C ALA A 187 17.03 19.67 -14.63
N ALA A 188 16.97 18.49 -14.01
CA ALA A 188 15.83 18.06 -13.21
C ALA A 188 15.58 19.01 -12.02
N ILE A 189 16.62 19.42 -11.31
CA ILE A 189 16.56 20.39 -10.20
C ILE A 189 16.11 21.77 -10.70
N VAL A 190 16.66 22.26 -11.82
CA VAL A 190 16.25 23.54 -12.41
C VAL A 190 14.78 23.52 -12.82
N LEU A 191 14.32 22.43 -13.44
CA LEU A 191 12.92 22.27 -13.81
C LEU A 191 12.03 22.26 -12.55
N LEU A 192 12.42 21.55 -11.50
CA LEU A 192 11.68 21.53 -10.23
C LEU A 192 11.54 22.93 -9.65
N ILE A 193 12.65 23.67 -9.52
CA ILE A 193 12.65 25.04 -8.95
C ILE A 193 11.83 25.98 -9.84
N ARG A 194 11.99 25.89 -11.15
CA ARG A 194 11.33 26.79 -12.11
C ARG A 194 9.83 26.57 -12.17
N PHE A 195 9.36 25.31 -12.07
CA PHE A 195 7.94 24.98 -12.22
C PHE A 195 7.19 24.88 -10.89
N LYS A 196 7.84 24.76 -9.74
CA LYS A 196 7.14 24.61 -8.45
C LYS A 196 6.21 25.77 -8.14
N ARG A 197 6.67 27.04 -8.25
CA ARG A 197 5.85 28.22 -7.98
C ARG A 197 4.72 28.43 -9.00
N PRO A 198 4.99 28.41 -10.33
CA PRO A 198 3.94 28.51 -11.33
C PRO A 198 2.90 27.39 -11.21
N TYR A 199 3.32 26.14 -10.96
CA TYR A 199 2.43 25.01 -10.81
C TYR A 199 1.43 25.19 -9.66
N LEU A 200 1.91 25.58 -8.48
CA LEU A 200 1.06 25.86 -7.32
C LEU A 200 0.09 27.02 -7.57
N TRP A 201 0.53 28.05 -8.31
CA TRP A 201 -0.31 29.18 -8.68
C TRP A 201 -1.36 28.79 -9.72
N PHE A 202 -0.99 28.07 -10.78
CA PHE A 202 -1.91 27.55 -11.78
C PHE A 202 -2.96 26.61 -11.20
N ASN A 203 -2.58 25.75 -10.27
CA ASN A 203 -3.49 24.81 -9.61
C ASN A 203 -4.59 25.53 -8.80
N LYS A 204 -4.30 26.75 -8.31
CA LYS A 204 -5.30 27.60 -7.63
C LYS A 204 -6.29 28.26 -8.59
N ILE A 205 -5.86 28.60 -9.81
CA ILE A 205 -6.66 29.39 -10.76
C ILE A 205 -7.46 28.49 -11.72
N THR A 206 -6.86 27.42 -12.21
CA THR A 206 -7.40 26.57 -13.29
C THR A 206 -8.03 25.29 -12.76
N LYS A 207 -8.88 25.38 -11.73
CA LYS A 207 -9.65 24.22 -11.29
C LYS A 207 -10.34 23.57 -12.51
N GLN A 208 -9.72 22.50 -13.05
CA GLN A 208 -10.30 21.46 -13.90
C GLN A 208 -10.42 21.66 -15.43
N THR A 209 -10.27 22.84 -16.03
CA THR A 209 -10.63 22.98 -17.46
C THR A 209 -9.50 22.73 -18.49
N THR A 210 -8.23 22.77 -18.12
CA THR A 210 -7.12 22.78 -19.10
C THR A 210 -6.22 21.55 -19.11
N GLN A 211 -6.39 20.60 -18.20
CA GLN A 211 -5.54 19.39 -18.05
C GLN A 211 -4.03 19.74 -18.02
N ILE A 212 -3.67 20.90 -17.42
CA ILE A 212 -2.30 21.42 -17.36
C ILE A 212 -1.35 20.41 -16.71
N ASP A 213 -1.81 19.70 -15.70
CA ASP A 213 -1.03 18.72 -14.95
C ASP A 213 -0.51 17.59 -15.85
N ILE A 214 -1.39 17.06 -16.71
CA ILE A 214 -1.03 16.01 -17.65
C ILE A 214 -0.04 16.55 -18.70
N ARG A 215 -0.29 17.76 -19.22
CA ARG A 215 0.60 18.41 -20.20
C ARG A 215 1.98 18.66 -19.59
N LEU A 216 2.05 19.09 -18.33
CA LEU A 216 3.30 19.30 -17.61
C LEU A 216 4.05 17.97 -17.40
N ALA A 217 3.35 16.90 -17.04
CA ALA A 217 3.95 15.59 -16.89
C ALA A 217 4.60 15.11 -18.19
N PHE A 218 3.87 15.17 -19.32
CA PHE A 218 4.44 14.80 -20.62
C PHE A 218 5.57 15.75 -21.05
N PHE A 219 5.45 17.04 -20.79
CA PHE A 219 6.54 17.98 -21.05
C PHE A 219 7.82 17.59 -20.27
N LEU A 220 7.71 17.28 -18.98
CA LEU A 220 8.84 16.84 -18.16
C LEU A 220 9.44 15.53 -18.69
N ILE A 221 8.60 14.56 -19.07
CA ILE A 221 9.04 13.29 -19.66
C ILE A 221 9.87 13.57 -20.91
N PHE A 222 9.31 14.27 -21.89
CA PHE A 222 10.00 14.47 -23.18
C PHE A 222 11.25 15.32 -23.04
N VAL A 223 11.24 16.35 -22.20
CA VAL A 223 12.42 17.20 -21.99
C VAL A 223 13.55 16.42 -21.33
N LEU A 224 13.27 15.71 -20.21
CA LEU A 224 14.32 14.99 -19.48
C LEU A 224 14.81 13.75 -20.23
N VAL A 225 13.94 13.05 -20.95
CA VAL A 225 14.33 11.96 -21.86
C VAL A 225 15.23 12.48 -22.99
N SER A 226 14.86 13.61 -23.63
CA SER A 226 15.68 14.21 -24.69
C SER A 226 17.02 14.72 -24.18
N ILE A 227 17.06 15.26 -22.95
CA ILE A 227 18.35 15.65 -22.34
C ILE A 227 19.18 14.40 -22.04
N ALA A 228 18.57 13.33 -21.49
CA ALA A 228 19.26 12.07 -21.24
C ALA A 228 19.92 11.52 -22.50
N GLU A 229 19.18 11.45 -23.61
CA GLU A 229 19.73 11.03 -24.92
C GLU A 229 20.92 11.89 -25.37
N LYS A 230 20.82 13.21 -25.23
CA LYS A 230 21.89 14.15 -25.64
C LYS A 230 23.16 14.04 -24.79
N VAL A 231 23.01 13.70 -23.51
CA VAL A 231 24.17 13.54 -22.60
C VAL A 231 24.71 12.09 -22.61
N GLY A 232 24.17 11.21 -23.46
CA GLY A 232 24.59 9.82 -23.54
C GLY A 232 24.11 8.93 -22.39
N ALA A 233 23.10 9.39 -21.65
CA ALA A 233 22.41 8.59 -20.63
C ALA A 233 21.24 7.81 -21.22
N GLU A 234 20.83 6.73 -20.58
CA GLU A 234 19.67 5.97 -21.03
C GLU A 234 18.36 6.75 -20.81
N ASN A 235 17.43 6.66 -21.75
CA ASN A 235 16.11 7.30 -21.74
C ASN A 235 15.34 7.01 -20.45
N ILE A 236 15.55 5.82 -19.92
CA ILE A 236 14.94 5.30 -18.69
C ILE A 236 15.28 6.20 -17.50
N LEU A 237 16.55 6.67 -17.38
CA LEU A 237 16.94 7.59 -16.31
C LEU A 237 16.24 8.94 -16.45
N GLY A 238 16.12 9.47 -17.66
CA GLY A 238 15.39 10.73 -17.93
C GLY A 238 13.92 10.63 -17.52
N ALA A 239 13.27 9.53 -17.87
CA ALA A 239 11.89 9.25 -17.51
C ALA A 239 11.69 9.14 -15.98
N PHE A 240 12.60 8.45 -15.30
CA PHE A 240 12.58 8.30 -13.85
C PHE A 240 12.73 9.64 -13.13
N LEU A 241 13.68 10.47 -13.55
CA LEU A 241 13.89 11.82 -13.03
C LEU A 241 12.66 12.72 -13.27
N ALA A 242 12.01 12.59 -14.43
CA ALA A 242 10.77 13.30 -14.71
C ALA A 242 9.66 12.92 -13.71
N GLY A 243 9.55 11.64 -13.37
CA GLY A 243 8.63 11.13 -12.35
C GLY A 243 8.92 11.71 -10.96
N MET A 244 10.19 11.71 -10.55
CA MET A 244 10.61 12.32 -9.28
C MET A 244 10.33 13.83 -9.23
N VAL A 245 10.61 14.57 -10.31
CA VAL A 245 10.30 16.00 -10.41
C VAL A 245 8.79 16.21 -10.29
N MET A 246 7.98 15.43 -11.00
CA MET A 246 6.52 15.52 -10.92
C MET A 246 6.02 15.24 -9.50
N LYS A 247 6.55 14.22 -8.80
CA LYS A 247 6.22 13.93 -7.39
C LYS A 247 6.55 15.10 -6.46
N LEU A 248 7.73 15.72 -6.63
CA LEU A 248 8.19 16.86 -5.81
C LEU A 248 7.43 18.16 -6.10
N LEU A 249 6.68 18.23 -7.19
CA LEU A 249 5.72 19.30 -7.48
C LEU A 249 4.41 19.13 -6.70
N GLU A 250 4.22 18.02 -6.00
CA GLU A 250 3.05 17.72 -5.17
C GLU A 250 1.74 17.73 -5.99
N PRO A 251 1.61 16.88 -7.02
CA PRO A 251 0.40 16.83 -7.82
C PRO A 251 -0.78 16.33 -6.99
N SER A 252 -2.00 16.77 -7.35
CA SER A 252 -3.22 16.28 -6.70
C SER A 252 -3.39 14.77 -6.92
N GLU A 253 -4.09 14.07 -6.01
CA GLU A 253 -4.39 12.64 -6.19
C GLU A 253 -5.14 12.39 -7.50
N ALA A 254 -6.09 13.25 -7.86
CA ALA A 254 -6.78 13.17 -9.15
C ALA A 254 -5.82 13.26 -10.35
N THR A 255 -4.72 14.01 -10.26
CA THR A 255 -3.69 14.06 -11.31
C THR A 255 -2.89 12.77 -11.36
N LYS A 256 -2.52 12.22 -10.21
CA LYS A 256 -1.82 10.93 -10.12
C LYS A 256 -2.68 9.81 -10.71
N ASP A 257 -3.97 9.74 -10.35
CA ASP A 257 -4.91 8.76 -10.87
C ASP A 257 -5.05 8.85 -12.39
N LYS A 258 -5.13 10.06 -12.95
CA LYS A 258 -5.18 10.24 -14.41
C LYS A 258 -3.92 9.76 -15.10
N LEU A 259 -2.74 10.10 -14.57
CA LEU A 259 -1.46 9.67 -15.13
C LEU A 259 -1.30 8.14 -15.02
N THR A 260 -1.67 7.57 -13.89
CA THR A 260 -1.68 6.12 -13.67
C THR A 260 -2.66 5.43 -14.63
N SER A 261 -3.86 5.98 -14.80
CA SER A 261 -4.87 5.45 -15.73
C SER A 261 -4.40 5.50 -17.18
N ILE A 262 -3.75 6.58 -17.62
CA ILE A 262 -3.17 6.68 -18.95
C ILE A 262 -2.02 5.67 -19.13
N GLY A 263 -1.16 5.54 -18.11
CA GLY A 263 -0.04 4.62 -18.13
C GLY A 263 -0.48 3.17 -18.18
N TYR A 264 -1.09 2.69 -17.11
CA TYR A 264 -1.51 1.28 -16.97
C TYR A 264 -2.73 0.93 -17.84
N GLY A 265 -3.58 1.90 -18.16
CA GLY A 265 -4.75 1.66 -19.01
C GLY A 265 -4.45 1.61 -20.50
N PHE A 266 -3.32 2.19 -20.97
CA PHE A 266 -3.04 2.24 -22.39
C PHE A 266 -1.59 1.92 -22.78
N PHE A 267 -0.60 2.70 -22.32
CA PHE A 267 0.77 2.58 -22.85
C PHE A 267 1.55 1.38 -22.31
N ILE A 268 1.46 1.10 -21.03
CA ILE A 268 2.23 0.06 -20.35
C ILE A 268 1.87 -1.35 -20.85
N PRO A 269 0.60 -1.69 -21.13
CA PRO A 269 0.22 -2.97 -21.71
C PRO A 269 0.95 -3.29 -23.02
N PHE A 270 1.18 -2.29 -23.89
CA PHE A 270 1.97 -2.51 -25.12
C PHE A 270 3.39 -2.98 -24.81
N PHE A 271 4.02 -2.40 -23.80
CA PHE A 271 5.37 -2.81 -23.39
C PHE A 271 5.39 -4.26 -22.89
N PHE A 272 4.48 -4.65 -22.02
CA PHE A 272 4.47 -6.00 -21.47
C PHE A 272 4.06 -7.05 -22.51
N ILE A 273 3.01 -6.82 -23.29
CA ILE A 273 2.58 -7.75 -24.35
C ILE A 273 3.70 -7.90 -25.40
N MET A 274 4.34 -6.81 -25.83
CA MET A 274 5.43 -6.87 -26.79
C MET A 274 6.69 -7.53 -26.24
N THR A 275 6.98 -7.36 -24.96
CA THR A 275 8.06 -8.08 -24.28
C THR A 275 7.81 -9.59 -24.33
N GLY A 276 6.60 -10.03 -23.99
CA GLY A 276 6.20 -11.43 -24.12
C GLY A 276 6.23 -11.93 -25.56
N ALA A 277 5.74 -11.15 -26.51
CA ALA A 277 5.68 -11.53 -27.92
C ALA A 277 7.08 -11.72 -28.55
N LYS A 278 8.08 -10.96 -28.11
CA LYS A 278 9.49 -11.08 -28.56
C LYS A 278 10.24 -12.26 -27.92
N LEU A 279 9.73 -12.82 -26.82
CA LEU A 279 10.37 -13.90 -26.07
C LEU A 279 10.30 -15.20 -26.85
N ASN A 280 11.44 -15.89 -27.01
CA ASN A 280 11.52 -17.12 -27.75
C ASN A 280 11.77 -18.34 -26.84
N LEU A 281 10.68 -18.88 -26.27
CA LEU A 281 10.74 -20.07 -25.42
C LEU A 281 11.24 -21.32 -26.15
N LYS A 282 10.94 -21.45 -27.47
CA LYS A 282 11.40 -22.61 -28.25
C LYS A 282 12.92 -22.66 -28.27
N SER A 283 13.58 -21.52 -28.55
CA SER A 283 15.06 -21.46 -28.56
C SER A 283 15.65 -21.65 -27.16
N LEU A 284 14.94 -21.21 -26.12
CA LEU A 284 15.37 -21.37 -24.74
C LEU A 284 15.32 -22.84 -24.29
N PHE A 285 14.26 -23.57 -24.63
CA PHE A 285 14.11 -24.99 -24.27
C PHE A 285 14.95 -25.94 -25.13
N THR A 286 15.33 -25.54 -26.36
CA THR A 286 16.25 -26.32 -27.21
C THR A 286 17.72 -26.10 -26.85
N ASN A 287 18.06 -25.00 -26.17
CA ASN A 287 19.43 -24.73 -25.76
C ASN A 287 19.66 -25.22 -24.31
N GLN A 288 20.40 -26.32 -24.18
CA GLN A 288 20.67 -26.97 -22.90
C GLN A 288 21.33 -26.02 -21.88
N SER A 289 22.25 -25.14 -22.33
CA SER A 289 22.90 -24.16 -21.44
C SER A 289 21.91 -23.13 -20.91
N ALA A 290 20.94 -22.68 -21.72
CA ALA A 290 19.93 -21.73 -21.28
C ALA A 290 18.87 -22.37 -20.39
N LEU A 291 18.54 -23.64 -20.63
CA LEU A 291 17.63 -24.40 -19.80
C LEU A 291 18.18 -24.61 -18.38
N LEU A 292 19.49 -24.88 -18.27
CA LEU A 292 20.18 -24.97 -16.97
C LEU A 292 20.31 -23.59 -16.29
N LEU A 293 20.48 -22.54 -17.05
CA LEU A 293 20.61 -21.17 -16.54
C LEU A 293 19.33 -20.68 -15.83
N LEU A 294 18.16 -21.03 -16.37
CA LEU A 294 16.87 -20.58 -15.84
C LEU A 294 16.64 -20.87 -14.33
N PRO A 295 16.73 -22.13 -13.85
CA PRO A 295 16.54 -22.42 -12.43
C PRO A 295 17.63 -21.77 -11.56
N ILE A 296 18.85 -21.63 -12.08
CA ILE A 296 19.96 -20.95 -11.39
C ILE A 296 19.62 -19.46 -11.22
N LEU A 297 19.08 -18.79 -12.25
CA LEU A 297 18.68 -17.40 -12.18
C LEU A 297 17.51 -17.19 -11.21
N VAL A 298 16.49 -18.04 -11.25
CA VAL A 298 15.38 -17.97 -10.30
C VAL A 298 15.89 -18.12 -8.86
N LEU A 299 16.76 -19.09 -8.61
CA LEU A 299 17.38 -19.28 -7.30
C LEU A 299 18.23 -18.06 -6.92
N ALA A 300 19.02 -17.54 -7.84
CA ALA A 300 19.88 -16.37 -7.59
C ALA A 300 19.07 -15.12 -7.24
N PHE A 301 17.91 -14.88 -7.85
CA PHE A 301 17.01 -13.79 -7.47
C PHE A 301 16.53 -13.90 -6.02
N PHE A 302 16.12 -15.09 -5.57
CA PHE A 302 15.72 -15.29 -4.17
C PHE A 302 16.91 -15.22 -3.21
N VAL A 303 18.02 -15.86 -3.56
CA VAL A 303 19.23 -15.92 -2.73
C VAL A 303 19.85 -14.55 -2.59
N SER A 304 19.81 -13.69 -3.61
CA SER A 304 20.29 -12.30 -3.52
C SER A 304 19.60 -11.48 -2.43
N LYS A 305 18.40 -11.88 -1.99
CA LYS A 305 17.60 -11.18 -0.96
C LYS A 305 17.77 -11.75 0.46
N VAL A 306 18.57 -12.80 0.63
CA VAL A 306 18.89 -13.36 1.95
C VAL A 306 19.42 -12.31 2.93
N PRO A 307 20.29 -11.35 2.55
CA PRO A 307 20.73 -10.31 3.46
C PRO A 307 19.59 -9.44 4.00
N ALA A 308 18.55 -9.17 3.19
CA ALA A 308 17.36 -8.46 3.68
C ALA A 308 16.60 -9.30 4.71
N VAL A 309 16.41 -10.60 4.45
CA VAL A 309 15.82 -11.53 5.44
C VAL A 309 16.59 -11.48 6.76
N LEU A 310 17.94 -11.58 6.70
CA LEU A 310 18.77 -11.56 7.90
C LEU A 310 18.70 -10.23 8.66
N THR A 311 18.59 -9.12 7.94
CA THR A 311 18.38 -7.81 8.56
C THR A 311 17.01 -7.72 9.22
N TYR A 312 15.95 -8.14 8.53
CA TYR A 312 14.60 -8.13 9.07
C TYR A 312 14.42 -9.04 10.28
N LEU A 313 15.13 -10.19 10.35
CA LEU A 313 15.11 -11.10 11.50
C LEU A 313 15.55 -10.47 12.81
N LYS A 314 16.32 -9.37 12.77
CA LYS A 314 16.76 -8.65 13.98
C LYS A 314 15.65 -7.79 14.59
N TYR A 315 14.62 -7.44 13.82
CA TYR A 315 13.59 -6.47 14.21
C TYR A 315 12.17 -7.02 14.16
N PHE A 316 11.93 -8.08 13.38
CA PHE A 316 10.60 -8.64 13.14
C PHE A 316 10.57 -10.15 13.41
N THR A 317 9.37 -10.72 13.51
CA THR A 317 9.21 -12.17 13.70
C THR A 317 9.83 -12.94 12.53
N LYS A 318 10.35 -14.14 12.81
CA LYS A 318 11.02 -14.99 11.78
C LYS A 318 10.16 -15.18 10.52
N ARG A 319 8.86 -15.34 10.71
CA ARG A 319 7.90 -15.56 9.63
C ARG A 319 7.72 -14.31 8.75
N ASN A 320 7.53 -13.16 9.39
CA ASN A 320 7.36 -11.88 8.70
C ASN A 320 8.67 -11.38 8.05
N ALA A 321 9.82 -11.63 8.70
CA ALA A 321 11.12 -11.31 8.13
C ALA A 321 11.41 -12.11 6.85
N LEU A 322 11.07 -13.41 6.85
CA LEU A 322 11.20 -14.26 5.67
C LEU A 322 10.23 -13.81 4.56
N ALA A 323 8.97 -13.54 4.91
CA ALA A 323 7.97 -13.04 3.97
C ALA A 323 8.43 -11.74 3.31
N GLY A 324 8.82 -10.73 4.10
CA GLY A 324 9.26 -9.43 3.61
C GLY A 324 10.52 -9.52 2.74
N GLY A 325 11.51 -10.29 3.16
CA GLY A 325 12.72 -10.50 2.39
C GLY A 325 12.46 -11.18 1.05
N LEU A 326 11.61 -12.21 1.01
CA LEU A 326 11.24 -12.90 -0.23
C LEU A 326 10.35 -12.04 -1.14
N LEU A 327 9.53 -11.14 -0.59
CA LEU A 327 8.79 -10.16 -1.39
C LEU A 327 9.74 -9.24 -2.16
N THR A 328 10.88 -8.86 -1.59
CA THR A 328 11.88 -8.05 -2.30
C THR A 328 12.57 -8.78 -3.46
N ALA A 329 12.34 -10.10 -3.63
CA ALA A 329 12.81 -10.84 -4.81
C ALA A 329 11.96 -10.61 -6.07
N THR A 330 10.81 -9.96 -5.94
CA THR A 330 10.01 -9.54 -7.10
C THR A 330 10.80 -8.54 -7.94
N THR A 331 10.94 -8.82 -9.22
CA THR A 331 11.77 -8.00 -10.10
C THR A 331 11.29 -8.09 -11.54
N ILE A 332 10.70 -7.03 -12.06
CA ILE A 332 10.27 -6.98 -13.45
C ILE A 332 10.44 -5.57 -14.04
N THR A 333 10.15 -4.52 -13.26
CA THR A 333 10.08 -3.13 -13.73
C THR A 333 11.40 -2.64 -14.28
N ILE A 334 12.52 -2.87 -13.60
CA ILE A 334 13.85 -2.44 -14.03
C ILE A 334 14.60 -3.54 -14.79
N VAL A 335 14.34 -4.82 -14.51
CA VAL A 335 15.04 -5.92 -15.21
C VAL A 335 14.76 -5.89 -16.70
N LEU A 336 13.51 -5.75 -17.13
CA LEU A 336 13.18 -5.76 -18.55
C LEU A 336 13.85 -4.63 -19.34
N PRO A 337 13.79 -3.36 -18.89
CA PRO A 337 14.58 -2.28 -19.50
C PRO A 337 16.09 -2.54 -19.46
N THR A 338 16.63 -3.06 -18.37
CA THR A 338 18.06 -3.42 -18.27
C THR A 338 18.46 -4.43 -19.33
N LEU A 339 17.65 -5.46 -19.54
CA LEU A 339 17.91 -6.47 -20.57
C LEU A 339 17.82 -5.89 -21.99
N GLN A 340 16.93 -4.91 -22.23
CA GLN A 340 16.86 -4.21 -23.52
C GLN A 340 18.13 -3.39 -23.79
N VAL A 341 18.61 -2.65 -22.81
CA VAL A 341 19.88 -1.90 -22.89
C VAL A 341 21.05 -2.84 -23.11
N ALA A 342 21.17 -3.90 -22.30
CA ALA A 342 22.25 -4.87 -22.42
C ALA A 342 22.27 -5.57 -23.79
N ARG A 343 21.10 -5.78 -24.39
CA ARG A 343 21.00 -6.31 -25.75
C ARG A 343 21.43 -5.31 -26.82
N LYS A 344 21.07 -4.03 -26.68
CA LYS A 344 21.55 -2.97 -27.60
C LYS A 344 23.08 -2.88 -27.58
N LEU A 345 23.69 -3.05 -26.41
CA LEU A 345 25.14 -3.04 -26.22
C LEU A 345 25.83 -4.36 -26.61
N ASN A 346 25.08 -5.36 -27.07
CA ASN A 346 25.58 -6.73 -27.34
C ASN A 346 26.27 -7.39 -26.12
N ALA A 347 25.96 -6.94 -24.90
CA ALA A 347 26.50 -7.48 -23.66
C ALA A 347 25.91 -8.85 -23.30
N ILE A 348 24.70 -9.16 -23.80
CA ILE A 348 24.02 -10.44 -23.59
C ILE A 348 23.44 -10.99 -24.89
N SER A 349 23.39 -12.33 -24.98
CA SER A 349 22.70 -13.01 -26.08
C SER A 349 21.17 -12.92 -25.91
N LYS A 350 20.44 -13.15 -27.01
CA LYS A 350 18.96 -13.22 -26.97
C LYS A 350 18.50 -14.30 -25.99
N THR A 351 19.10 -15.46 -26.04
CA THR A 351 18.74 -16.61 -25.19
C THR A 351 18.96 -16.34 -23.70
N GLN A 352 20.06 -15.66 -23.35
CA GLN A 352 20.30 -15.23 -21.96
C GLN A 352 19.26 -14.19 -21.52
N SER A 353 18.97 -13.19 -22.36
CA SER A 353 17.92 -12.20 -22.08
C SER A 353 16.56 -12.86 -21.86
N ASP A 354 16.20 -13.85 -22.70
CA ASP A 354 14.95 -14.60 -22.58
C ASP A 354 14.90 -15.41 -21.26
N ALA A 355 16.03 -16.00 -20.84
CA ALA A 355 16.13 -16.71 -19.57
C ALA A 355 15.95 -15.79 -18.35
N PHE A 356 16.60 -14.63 -18.34
CA PHE A 356 16.41 -13.61 -17.29
C PHE A 356 14.97 -13.09 -17.24
N THR A 357 14.36 -12.83 -18.42
CA THR A 357 12.97 -12.39 -18.50
C THR A 357 12.03 -13.41 -17.88
N LEU A 358 12.20 -14.70 -18.22
CA LEU A 358 11.36 -15.76 -17.67
C LEU A 358 11.59 -15.95 -16.17
N ALA A 359 12.83 -15.85 -15.70
CA ALA A 359 13.16 -15.88 -14.28
C ALA A 359 12.49 -14.72 -13.51
N ALA A 360 12.52 -13.50 -14.06
CA ALA A 360 11.85 -12.33 -13.48
C ALA A 360 10.32 -12.50 -13.40
N ILE A 361 9.70 -13.09 -14.43
CA ILE A 361 8.27 -13.42 -14.43
C ILE A 361 7.95 -14.39 -13.28
N ILE A 362 8.73 -15.46 -13.15
CA ILE A 362 8.53 -16.47 -12.11
C ILE A 362 8.64 -15.84 -10.71
N THR A 363 9.66 -15.02 -10.46
CA THR A 363 9.85 -14.37 -9.16
C THR A 363 8.76 -13.34 -8.86
N CYS A 364 8.26 -12.64 -9.89
CA CYS A 364 7.20 -11.66 -9.76
C CYS A 364 5.84 -12.29 -9.39
N ILE A 365 5.61 -13.55 -9.78
CA ILE A 365 4.44 -14.33 -9.36
C ILE A 365 4.69 -14.93 -7.98
N ALA A 366 5.83 -15.58 -7.78
CA ALA A 366 6.12 -16.32 -6.56
C ALA A 366 6.26 -15.43 -5.34
N GLY A 367 6.85 -14.23 -5.47
CA GLY A 367 7.10 -13.31 -4.36
C GLY A 367 5.84 -12.92 -3.58
N PRO A 368 4.80 -12.34 -4.23
CA PRO A 368 3.54 -12.01 -3.56
C PRO A 368 2.82 -13.22 -3.00
N ILE A 369 2.80 -14.35 -3.71
CA ILE A 369 2.17 -15.61 -3.23
C ILE A 369 2.84 -16.09 -1.95
N ILE A 370 4.18 -16.13 -1.93
CA ILE A 370 4.96 -16.52 -0.75
C ILE A 370 4.70 -15.52 0.39
N PHE A 371 4.71 -14.23 0.10
CA PHE A 371 4.43 -13.21 1.09
C PHE A 371 3.06 -13.39 1.71
N ASN A 372 2.00 -13.51 0.89
CA ASN A 372 0.62 -13.68 1.33
C ASN A 372 0.42 -14.95 2.17
N SER A 373 1.16 -16.01 1.89
CA SER A 373 1.08 -17.28 2.63
C SER A 373 1.83 -17.26 3.96
N LEU A 374 2.94 -16.54 4.02
CA LEU A 374 3.80 -16.49 5.20
C LEU A 374 3.47 -15.34 6.16
N PHE A 375 3.11 -14.19 5.64
CA PHE A 375 2.92 -12.99 6.43
C PHE A 375 1.72 -13.13 7.37
N LYS A 376 1.92 -12.78 8.65
CA LYS A 376 0.85 -12.67 9.64
C LYS A 376 0.97 -11.35 10.37
N LEU A 377 -0.11 -10.56 10.38
CA LEU A 377 -0.20 -9.39 11.24
C LEU A 377 -0.01 -9.82 12.70
N ALA A 378 0.90 -9.15 13.42
CA ALA A 378 0.98 -9.33 14.86
C ALA A 378 -0.31 -8.79 15.50
N PRO A 379 -0.79 -9.39 16.59
CA PRO A 379 -1.97 -8.86 17.31
C PRO A 379 -1.82 -7.39 17.71
N GLU A 380 -0.58 -6.96 17.96
CA GLU A 380 -0.20 -5.58 18.32
C GLU A 380 -0.27 -4.60 17.12
N ASP A 381 -0.23 -5.12 15.89
CA ASP A 381 -0.26 -4.33 14.64
C ASP A 381 -1.67 -4.13 14.07
N LYS A 382 -2.68 -4.73 14.65
CA LYS A 382 -4.07 -4.46 14.28
C LYS A 382 -4.40 -3.01 14.62
N ILE A 383 -4.97 -2.28 13.66
CA ILE A 383 -5.43 -0.91 13.87
C ILE A 383 -6.53 -0.96 14.92
N LYS A 384 -6.22 -0.46 16.12
CA LYS A 384 -7.21 -0.33 17.20
C LYS A 384 -7.62 1.14 17.27
N GLU A 385 -8.92 1.39 17.32
CA GLU A 385 -9.42 2.73 17.60
C GLU A 385 -8.96 3.15 19.00
N LYS A 386 -8.39 4.34 19.12
CA LYS A 386 -7.90 4.88 20.38
C LYS A 386 -9.04 5.50 21.15
N VAL A 387 -9.31 4.95 22.34
CA VAL A 387 -10.38 5.42 23.22
C VAL A 387 -9.77 6.05 24.46
N LEU A 388 -10.14 7.30 24.75
CA LEU A 388 -9.83 7.96 26.02
C LEU A 388 -11.09 7.96 26.90
N ILE A 389 -10.98 7.41 28.10
CA ILE A 389 -12.04 7.48 29.11
C ILE A 389 -11.60 8.41 30.25
N TYR A 390 -12.34 9.51 30.43
CA TYR A 390 -12.16 10.39 31.56
C TYR A 390 -13.05 9.95 32.74
N GLY A 391 -12.44 9.83 33.91
CA GLY A 391 -13.07 9.46 35.19
C GLY A 391 -12.97 7.96 35.49
N ALA A 392 -12.41 7.62 36.63
CA ALA A 392 -12.30 6.26 37.13
C ALA A 392 -13.36 5.96 38.19
N ASN A 393 -14.31 5.08 37.89
CA ASN A 393 -15.35 4.61 38.79
C ASN A 393 -15.76 3.17 38.43
N VAL A 394 -16.63 2.54 39.22
CA VAL A 394 -17.05 1.15 38.99
C VAL A 394 -17.56 0.92 37.58
N PHE A 395 -18.30 1.86 37.00
CA PHE A 395 -18.86 1.76 35.64
C PHE A 395 -17.78 1.91 34.55
N SER A 396 -17.03 3.02 34.59
CA SER A 396 -16.04 3.30 33.55
C SER A 396 -14.88 2.30 33.51
N VAL A 397 -14.50 1.76 34.70
CA VAL A 397 -13.48 0.71 34.82
C VAL A 397 -13.97 -0.60 34.20
N ALA A 398 -15.22 -0.99 34.43
CA ALA A 398 -15.80 -2.18 33.78
C ALA A 398 -15.83 -2.03 32.27
N VAL A 399 -16.29 -0.87 31.74
CA VAL A 399 -16.29 -0.58 30.32
C VAL A 399 -14.87 -0.66 29.74
N ALA A 400 -13.87 -0.08 30.42
CA ALA A 400 -12.48 -0.13 29.95
C ALA A 400 -11.93 -1.56 29.90
N GLN A 401 -12.32 -2.42 30.86
CA GLN A 401 -11.89 -3.81 30.89
C GLN A 401 -12.54 -4.65 29.77
N GLU A 402 -13.80 -4.42 29.46
CA GLU A 402 -14.51 -5.11 28.40
C GLU A 402 -14.06 -4.69 27.00
N LEU A 403 -13.70 -3.41 26.81
CA LEU A 403 -13.20 -2.91 25.53
C LEU A 403 -11.75 -3.31 25.24
N HIS A 404 -10.98 -3.67 26.27
CA HIS A 404 -9.51 -3.68 26.21
C HIS A 404 -8.90 -4.59 25.14
N ASP A 405 -9.41 -5.77 24.92
CA ASP A 405 -8.68 -6.80 24.13
C ASP A 405 -9.18 -7.00 22.70
N LYS A 406 -10.21 -6.30 22.28
CA LYS A 406 -10.83 -6.55 20.96
C LYS A 406 -10.32 -5.58 19.88
N TRP A 407 -10.94 -4.42 19.78
CA TRP A 407 -10.72 -3.48 18.66
C TRP A 407 -10.25 -2.11 19.12
N TYR A 408 -10.17 -1.92 20.43
CA TYR A 408 -9.90 -0.62 21.04
C TYR A 408 -8.56 -0.62 21.78
N SER A 409 -7.84 0.50 21.67
CA SER A 409 -6.72 0.84 22.54
C SER A 409 -7.23 1.82 23.59
N VAL A 410 -7.57 1.32 24.77
CA VAL A 410 -8.21 2.12 25.82
C VAL A 410 -7.17 2.73 26.75
N GLU A 411 -7.24 4.05 26.92
CA GLU A 411 -6.51 4.81 27.93
C GLU A 411 -7.50 5.48 28.87
N MET A 412 -7.22 5.46 30.16
CA MET A 412 -8.05 6.12 31.17
C MET A 412 -7.29 7.23 31.86
N ILE A 413 -7.98 8.33 32.15
CA ILE A 413 -7.46 9.44 32.96
C ILE A 413 -8.45 9.79 34.06
N THR A 414 -7.94 10.21 35.20
CA THR A 414 -8.76 10.72 36.32
C THR A 414 -8.04 11.84 37.06
N ASP A 415 -8.79 12.80 37.53
CA ASP A 415 -8.34 13.87 38.43
C ASP A 415 -8.66 13.58 39.93
N ASP A 416 -9.26 12.42 40.17
CA ASP A 416 -9.54 11.92 41.53
C ASP A 416 -8.41 10.99 42.00
N GLN A 417 -7.67 11.43 43.00
CA GLN A 417 -6.53 10.68 43.55
C GLN A 417 -6.96 9.39 44.29
N GLU A 418 -8.13 9.38 44.91
CA GLU A 418 -8.65 8.18 45.64
C GLU A 418 -9.10 7.14 44.61
N ALA A 419 -9.82 7.57 43.56
CA ALA A 419 -10.21 6.72 42.46
C ALA A 419 -8.98 6.14 41.73
N TYR A 420 -7.94 6.95 41.49
CA TYR A 420 -6.70 6.47 40.93
C TYR A 420 -6.07 5.35 41.76
N ASN A 421 -5.93 5.58 43.09
CA ASN A 421 -5.33 4.59 43.98
C ASN A 421 -6.13 3.30 44.05
N THR A 422 -7.46 3.40 43.97
CA THR A 422 -8.38 2.26 44.02
C THR A 422 -8.32 1.41 42.74
N TYR A 423 -8.23 2.02 41.57
CA TYR A 423 -8.42 1.32 40.27
C TYR A 423 -7.15 1.09 39.47
N LYS A 424 -5.99 1.70 39.80
CA LYS A 424 -4.71 1.55 39.06
C LYS A 424 -4.24 0.10 38.90
N SER A 425 -4.61 -0.79 39.80
CA SER A 425 -4.29 -2.23 39.71
C SER A 425 -5.19 -2.98 38.73
N ARG A 426 -6.40 -2.47 38.47
CA ARG A 426 -7.38 -3.09 37.56
C ARG A 426 -7.23 -2.65 36.11
N VAL A 427 -6.80 -1.41 35.89
CA VAL A 427 -6.61 -0.84 34.55
C VAL A 427 -5.19 -0.28 34.46
N LYS A 428 -4.30 -1.00 33.76
CA LYS A 428 -2.88 -0.62 33.62
C LYS A 428 -2.68 0.71 32.87
N SER A 429 -3.61 1.09 32.00
CA SER A 429 -3.58 2.33 31.22
C SER A 429 -4.15 3.54 31.98
N LEU A 430 -4.57 3.39 33.27
CA LEU A 430 -5.09 4.49 34.07
C LEU A 430 -3.97 5.43 34.51
N LYS A 431 -4.12 6.72 34.18
CA LYS A 431 -3.20 7.80 34.55
C LYS A 431 -3.89 8.81 35.47
N TYR A 432 -3.14 9.32 36.44
CA TYR A 432 -3.58 10.47 37.23
C TYR A 432 -3.20 11.79 36.55
N CYS A 433 -4.13 12.72 36.44
CA CYS A 433 -3.92 14.04 35.87
C CYS A 433 -4.57 15.09 36.77
N ASN A 434 -3.78 15.91 37.42
CA ASN A 434 -4.28 16.89 38.41
C ASN A 434 -5.29 17.90 37.84
N ASN A 435 -5.18 18.22 36.53
CA ASN A 435 -6.13 19.08 35.83
C ASN A 435 -6.41 18.56 34.43
N VAL A 436 -7.43 17.74 34.28
CA VAL A 436 -7.84 17.17 33.00
C VAL A 436 -8.31 18.23 31.99
N LEU A 437 -8.83 19.36 32.49
CA LEU A 437 -9.24 20.47 31.64
C LEU A 437 -8.05 21.28 31.08
N ALA A 438 -6.82 21.01 31.50
CA ALA A 438 -5.62 21.61 30.89
C ALA A 438 -5.13 20.86 29.64
N ILE A 439 -5.68 19.69 29.32
CA ILE A 439 -5.33 18.90 28.12
C ILE A 439 -5.88 19.63 26.89
N ASN A 440 -5.00 20.00 25.96
CA ASN A 440 -5.36 20.72 24.72
C ASN A 440 -5.23 19.86 23.48
N GLU A 441 -4.48 18.76 23.53
CA GLU A 441 -4.25 17.86 22.40
C GLU A 441 -4.90 16.51 22.66
N PHE A 442 -5.79 16.11 21.77
CA PHE A 442 -6.48 14.82 21.83
C PHE A 442 -6.11 14.01 20.59
N ASN A 443 -5.27 13.00 20.77
CA ASN A 443 -4.90 12.06 19.69
C ASN A 443 -5.67 10.74 19.88
N TYR A 444 -7.01 10.86 19.94
CA TYR A 444 -7.95 9.77 20.15
C TYR A 444 -9.09 9.83 19.14
N ASP A 445 -9.58 8.66 18.74
CA ASP A 445 -10.72 8.53 17.83
C ASP A 445 -12.05 8.72 18.58
N ILE A 446 -12.10 8.20 19.82
CA ILE A 446 -13.27 8.26 20.69
C ILE A 446 -12.86 8.83 22.07
N VAL A 447 -13.64 9.76 22.59
CA VAL A 447 -13.49 10.27 23.97
C VAL A 447 -14.79 10.05 24.73
N ALA A 448 -14.72 9.32 25.85
CA ALA A 448 -15.85 9.09 26.75
C ALA A 448 -15.62 9.81 28.09
N SER A 449 -16.39 10.84 28.37
CA SER A 449 -16.34 11.58 29.63
C SER A 449 -17.34 10.98 30.64
N SER A 450 -16.84 10.29 31.65
CA SER A 450 -17.64 9.49 32.58
C SER A 450 -17.21 9.64 34.07
N GLY A 451 -16.70 10.80 34.44
CA GLY A 451 -16.36 11.14 35.82
C GLY A 451 -17.58 11.19 36.76
N SER A 452 -17.33 11.47 38.02
CA SER A 452 -18.37 11.58 39.07
C SER A 452 -19.16 12.88 39.02
N ASP A 453 -18.60 13.94 38.43
CA ASP A 453 -19.15 15.30 38.33
C ASP A 453 -19.65 15.56 36.91
N ASP A 454 -20.93 15.87 36.76
CA ASP A 454 -21.61 16.09 35.49
C ASP A 454 -21.12 17.38 34.79
N GLU A 455 -20.74 18.44 35.54
CA GLU A 455 -20.23 19.69 34.99
C GLU A 455 -18.83 19.48 34.37
N ARG A 456 -17.95 18.81 35.09
CA ARG A 456 -16.62 18.47 34.58
C ARG A 456 -16.69 17.53 33.36
N ASN A 457 -17.62 16.59 33.36
CA ASN A 457 -17.88 15.73 32.23
C ASN A 457 -18.26 16.54 30.99
N TYR A 458 -19.17 17.50 31.17
CA TYR A 458 -19.65 18.40 30.11
C TYR A 458 -18.52 19.26 29.53
N GLU A 459 -17.77 19.95 30.41
CA GLU A 459 -16.65 20.80 29.95
C GLU A 459 -15.55 20.00 29.23
N PHE A 460 -15.20 18.83 29.74
CA PHE A 460 -14.21 17.97 29.13
C PHE A 460 -14.66 17.45 27.74
N ALA A 461 -15.93 17.04 27.62
CA ALA A 461 -16.49 16.58 26.35
C ALA A 461 -16.53 17.70 25.29
N LYS A 462 -16.95 18.92 25.67
CA LYS A 462 -16.90 20.10 24.77
C LYS A 462 -15.49 20.36 24.26
N LYS A 463 -14.52 20.32 25.16
CA LYS A 463 -13.12 20.55 24.82
C LYS A 463 -12.57 19.48 23.87
N ALA A 464 -12.87 18.22 24.10
CA ALA A 464 -12.49 17.14 23.20
C ALA A 464 -13.10 17.31 21.81
N LYS A 465 -14.37 17.71 21.72
CA LYS A 465 -15.04 17.96 20.44
C LYS A 465 -14.44 19.16 19.68
N GLN A 466 -14.15 20.24 20.40
CA GLN A 466 -13.48 21.43 19.83
C GLN A 466 -12.06 21.13 19.33
N ALA A 467 -11.37 20.16 19.95
CA ALA A 467 -10.06 19.69 19.52
C ALA A 467 -10.11 18.74 18.30
N GLY A 468 -11.31 18.46 17.75
CA GLY A 468 -11.48 17.69 16.53
C GLY A 468 -11.65 16.17 16.72
N VAL A 469 -11.94 15.69 17.95
CA VAL A 469 -12.22 14.28 18.18
C VAL A 469 -13.48 13.87 17.41
N SER A 470 -13.39 12.79 16.66
CA SER A 470 -14.47 12.36 15.76
C SER A 470 -15.74 11.96 16.53
N ARG A 471 -15.62 11.19 17.61
CA ARG A 471 -16.73 10.71 18.41
C ARG A 471 -16.54 11.04 19.89
N VAL A 472 -17.48 11.78 20.48
CA VAL A 472 -17.43 12.19 21.89
C VAL A 472 -18.69 11.75 22.60
N ILE A 473 -18.54 11.04 23.71
CA ILE A 473 -19.62 10.54 24.55
C ILE A 473 -19.50 11.20 25.92
N VAL A 474 -20.61 11.76 26.43
CA VAL A 474 -20.65 12.37 27.77
C VAL A 474 -21.69 11.71 28.64
N ARG A 475 -21.29 11.30 29.83
CA ARG A 475 -22.21 10.82 30.84
C ARG A 475 -22.82 11.98 31.62
N GLN A 476 -24.15 12.03 31.68
CA GLN A 476 -24.91 12.98 32.47
C GLN A 476 -25.93 12.20 33.32
N LYS A 477 -25.92 12.42 34.65
CA LYS A 477 -26.84 11.75 35.60
C LYS A 477 -28.23 12.34 35.49
N GLN A 478 -28.33 13.67 35.50
CA GLN A 478 -29.57 14.43 35.41
C GLN A 478 -29.41 15.59 34.41
N PRO A 479 -29.45 15.31 33.11
CA PRO A 479 -29.24 16.34 32.14
C PRO A 479 -30.45 17.28 32.04
N GLU A 480 -30.21 18.59 32.10
CA GLU A 480 -31.22 19.59 31.75
C GLU A 480 -31.52 19.56 30.23
N ALA A 481 -32.79 19.79 29.85
CA ALA A 481 -33.21 19.73 28.46
C ALA A 481 -32.41 20.67 27.54
N ASN A 482 -32.06 21.89 28.00
CA ASN A 482 -31.24 22.85 27.28
C ASN A 482 -29.81 22.33 27.04
N ARG A 483 -29.25 21.63 28.00
CA ARG A 483 -27.90 21.04 27.93
C ARG A 483 -27.85 19.87 26.95
N ILE A 484 -28.91 19.04 26.94
CA ILE A 484 -29.03 17.95 25.95
C ILE A 484 -29.09 18.54 24.53
N ALA A 485 -29.89 19.58 24.33
CA ALA A 485 -30.02 20.24 23.03
C ALA A 485 -28.69 20.83 22.54
N GLU A 486 -27.93 21.49 23.44
CA GLU A 486 -26.59 22.02 23.12
C GLU A 486 -25.60 20.91 22.76
N LEU A 487 -25.53 19.84 23.55
CA LEU A 487 -24.63 18.71 23.30
C LEU A 487 -24.96 18.01 21.96
N THR A 488 -26.25 17.87 21.65
CA THR A 488 -26.70 17.29 20.37
C THR A 488 -26.33 18.19 19.18
N GLN A 489 -26.45 19.51 19.32
CA GLN A 489 -26.00 20.46 18.27
C GLN A 489 -24.48 20.40 18.02
N LEU A 490 -23.71 20.07 19.05
CA LEU A 490 -22.26 19.87 18.96
C LEU A 490 -21.88 18.46 18.48
N ASP A 491 -22.84 17.61 18.15
CA ASP A 491 -22.63 16.20 17.78
C ASP A 491 -21.88 15.45 18.90
N ILE A 492 -22.32 15.63 20.15
CA ILE A 492 -21.83 14.92 21.34
C ILE A 492 -22.93 13.99 21.82
N GLU A 493 -22.60 12.69 21.93
CA GLU A 493 -23.54 11.66 22.38
C GLU A 493 -23.73 11.73 23.91
N VAL A 494 -24.99 11.82 24.36
CA VAL A 494 -25.29 11.89 25.81
C VAL A 494 -25.68 10.51 26.34
N PHE A 495 -24.87 9.95 27.23
CA PHE A 495 -25.19 8.74 27.96
C PHE A 495 -25.91 9.06 29.29
N ASN A 496 -27.18 8.69 29.38
CA ASN A 496 -27.97 8.80 30.60
C ASN A 496 -28.19 7.42 31.20
N GLY A 497 -27.60 7.19 32.36
CA GLY A 497 -27.65 5.90 33.06
C GLY A 497 -29.07 5.49 33.52
N TYR A 498 -29.97 6.46 33.80
CA TYR A 498 -31.35 6.16 34.14
C TYR A 498 -32.12 5.62 32.93
N SER A 499 -32.04 6.31 31.80
CA SER A 499 -32.67 5.87 30.53
C SER A 499 -32.15 4.50 30.08
N ALA A 500 -30.82 4.28 30.19
CA ALA A 500 -30.22 3.01 29.85
C ALA A 500 -30.75 1.85 30.69
N ARG A 501 -30.83 2.02 32.03
CA ARG A 501 -31.36 1.01 32.94
C ARG A 501 -32.85 0.75 32.69
N THR A 502 -33.64 1.79 32.45
CA THR A 502 -35.07 1.67 32.15
C THR A 502 -35.29 0.90 30.84
N SER A 503 -34.50 1.20 29.79
CA SER A 503 -34.57 0.48 28.51
C SER A 503 -34.14 -0.99 28.67
N ALA A 504 -33.09 -1.27 29.42
CA ALA A 504 -32.64 -2.63 29.67
C ALA A 504 -33.70 -3.45 30.45
N MET A 505 -34.32 -2.88 31.49
CA MET A 505 -35.38 -3.53 32.24
C MET A 505 -36.61 -3.77 31.36
N ARG A 506 -37.00 -2.80 30.55
CA ARG A 506 -38.11 -2.96 29.60
C ARG A 506 -37.79 -4.07 28.59
N ALA A 507 -36.58 -4.10 28.04
CA ALA A 507 -36.17 -5.16 27.12
C ALA A 507 -36.24 -6.55 27.75
N LEU A 508 -35.82 -6.68 29.03
CA LEU A 508 -35.89 -7.93 29.75
C LEU A 508 -37.36 -8.40 29.93
N ILE A 509 -38.28 -7.47 30.14
CA ILE A 509 -39.72 -7.78 30.34
C ILE A 509 -40.38 -8.10 28.98
N GLU A 510 -40.19 -7.26 27.98
CA GLU A 510 -40.87 -7.34 26.69
C GLU A 510 -40.26 -8.35 25.72
N SER A 511 -38.94 -8.52 25.76
CA SER A 511 -38.15 -9.32 24.82
C SER A 511 -36.92 -9.93 25.53
N PRO A 512 -37.08 -10.99 26.33
CA PRO A 512 -35.98 -11.61 27.07
C PRO A 512 -34.81 -12.06 26.17
N ALA A 513 -35.13 -12.60 24.97
CA ALA A 513 -34.13 -13.02 24.00
C ALA A 513 -33.26 -11.85 23.47
N PHE A 514 -33.86 -10.65 23.33
CA PHE A 514 -33.10 -9.46 22.96
C PHE A 514 -32.16 -9.00 24.09
N TYR A 515 -32.63 -9.07 25.35
CA TYR A 515 -31.79 -8.79 26.48
C TYR A 515 -30.62 -9.78 26.61
N GLU A 516 -30.87 -11.06 26.34
CA GLU A 516 -29.83 -12.10 26.30
C GLU A 516 -28.74 -11.77 25.27
N ILE A 517 -29.12 -11.37 24.05
CA ILE A 517 -28.17 -10.93 23.01
C ILE A 517 -27.34 -9.72 23.46
N LEU A 518 -27.94 -8.76 24.20
CA LEU A 518 -27.22 -7.58 24.71
C LEU A 518 -26.23 -7.92 25.82
N THR A 519 -26.45 -8.99 26.56
CA THR A 519 -25.63 -9.38 27.73
C THR A 519 -24.76 -10.61 27.48
N ASP A 520 -24.93 -11.29 26.35
CA ASP A 520 -24.12 -12.45 25.97
C ASP A 520 -22.70 -12.00 25.58
N SER A 521 -21.70 -12.74 26.06
CA SER A 521 -20.29 -12.49 25.74
C SER A 521 -19.87 -13.13 24.41
N ASP A 522 -20.60 -14.12 23.91
CA ASP A 522 -20.20 -14.96 22.78
C ASP A 522 -20.92 -14.61 21.47
N ASN A 523 -22.16 -14.09 21.55
CA ASN A 523 -22.97 -13.66 20.41
C ASN A 523 -23.37 -12.19 20.56
N ILE A 524 -22.41 -11.32 20.37
CA ILE A 524 -22.60 -9.87 20.54
C ILE A 524 -23.25 -9.26 19.30
N LEU A 525 -24.03 -8.21 19.51
CA LEU A 525 -24.49 -7.32 18.46
C LEU A 525 -23.35 -6.38 18.08
N TYR A 526 -22.97 -6.38 16.82
CA TYR A 526 -21.91 -5.56 16.28
C TYR A 526 -22.47 -4.50 15.35
N ASP A 527 -21.78 -3.37 15.28
CA ASP A 527 -21.95 -2.38 14.23
C ASP A 527 -20.65 -2.14 13.47
N VAL A 528 -20.75 -1.87 12.20
CA VAL A 528 -19.62 -1.54 11.36
C VAL A 528 -20.00 -0.57 10.27
N LYS A 529 -19.23 0.50 10.10
CA LYS A 529 -19.39 1.45 9.00
C LYS A 529 -18.63 0.96 7.79
N ILE A 530 -19.29 0.87 6.63
CA ILE A 530 -18.65 0.49 5.37
C ILE A 530 -17.78 1.64 4.88
N ARG A 531 -16.47 1.41 4.85
CA ARG A 531 -15.49 2.30 4.25
C ARG A 531 -14.84 1.68 3.01
N ASN A 532 -14.94 0.36 2.89
CA ASN A 532 -14.33 -0.40 1.80
C ASN A 532 -15.19 -0.34 0.53
N HIS A 533 -14.71 0.39 -0.47
CA HIS A 533 -15.36 0.52 -1.79
C HIS A 533 -15.56 -0.82 -2.52
N ARG A 534 -14.79 -1.86 -2.17
CA ARG A 534 -14.90 -3.19 -2.79
C ARG A 534 -16.25 -3.86 -2.50
N TYR A 535 -16.85 -3.58 -1.35
CA TYR A 535 -18.12 -4.17 -0.93
C TYR A 535 -19.31 -3.24 -1.20
N ALA A 536 -19.06 -1.98 -1.51
CA ALA A 536 -20.09 -1.06 -1.97
C ALA A 536 -20.52 -1.39 -3.40
N GLY A 537 -21.81 -1.23 -3.69
CA GLY A 537 -22.39 -1.59 -4.98
C GLY A 537 -22.78 -3.06 -5.12
N HIS A 538 -22.46 -3.92 -4.13
CA HIS A 538 -22.87 -5.33 -4.12
C HIS A 538 -24.14 -5.55 -3.31
N GLN A 539 -24.95 -6.53 -3.71
CA GLN A 539 -26.11 -6.96 -2.92
C GLN A 539 -25.64 -7.75 -1.69
N LEU A 540 -26.41 -7.67 -0.60
CA LEU A 540 -26.09 -8.42 0.63
C LEU A 540 -25.90 -9.91 0.38
N MET A 541 -26.74 -10.52 -0.46
CA MET A 541 -26.68 -11.96 -0.75
C MET A 541 -25.42 -12.37 -1.53
N ASP A 542 -24.72 -11.43 -2.19
CA ASP A 542 -23.53 -11.70 -2.99
C ASP A 542 -22.24 -11.59 -2.17
N LEU A 543 -22.35 -11.20 -0.90
CA LEU A 543 -21.19 -11.07 -0.03
C LEU A 543 -20.66 -12.43 0.44
N SER A 544 -19.37 -12.67 0.28
CA SER A 544 -18.71 -13.95 0.59
C SER A 544 -18.78 -14.38 2.07
N PHE A 545 -19.18 -13.49 2.95
CA PHE A 545 -19.28 -13.73 4.40
C PHE A 545 -20.72 -13.70 4.93
N ILE A 546 -21.72 -13.53 4.08
CA ILE A 546 -23.12 -13.36 4.52
C ILE A 546 -23.67 -14.58 5.28
N ASP A 547 -23.17 -15.78 4.95
CA ASP A 547 -23.57 -17.02 5.64
C ASP A 547 -23.07 -17.10 7.09
N LYS A 548 -22.15 -16.22 7.49
CA LYS A 548 -21.53 -16.22 8.82
C LYS A 548 -22.16 -15.24 9.79
N ILE A 549 -22.99 -14.34 9.28
CA ILE A 549 -23.64 -13.28 10.07
C ILE A 549 -25.10 -13.12 9.72
N THR A 550 -25.83 -12.50 10.63
CA THR A 550 -27.19 -12.05 10.37
C THR A 550 -27.23 -10.53 10.43
N VAL A 551 -27.50 -9.88 9.30
CA VAL A 551 -27.65 -8.42 9.23
C VAL A 551 -29.04 -8.05 9.73
N SER A 552 -29.09 -7.30 10.84
CA SER A 552 -30.33 -6.92 11.48
C SER A 552 -30.90 -5.60 10.95
N ARG A 553 -30.03 -4.59 10.73
CA ARG A 553 -30.41 -3.24 10.27
C ARG A 553 -29.25 -2.61 9.50
N ILE A 554 -29.58 -1.68 8.64
CA ILE A 554 -28.61 -0.81 7.95
C ILE A 554 -29.03 0.63 8.21
N LYS A 555 -28.08 1.49 8.59
CA LYS A 555 -28.30 2.92 8.74
C LYS A 555 -27.61 3.64 7.59
N ARG A 556 -28.37 4.36 6.78
CA ARG A 556 -27.92 5.14 5.63
C ARG A 556 -28.40 6.58 5.79
N ASP A 557 -27.50 7.55 5.71
CA ASP A 557 -27.81 8.99 5.85
C ASP A 557 -28.67 9.34 7.07
N GLY A 558 -28.47 8.59 8.17
CA GLY A 558 -29.21 8.77 9.41
C GLY A 558 -30.53 8.00 9.51
N GLU A 559 -31.02 7.38 8.44
CA GLU A 559 -32.26 6.61 8.40
C GLU A 559 -32.03 5.09 8.49
N TRP A 560 -32.93 4.39 9.18
CA TRP A 560 -32.86 2.94 9.33
C TRP A 560 -33.58 2.20 8.22
N LEU A 561 -32.85 1.36 7.50
CA LEU A 561 -33.35 0.48 6.45
C LEU A 561 -33.51 -0.96 6.97
N ALA A 562 -34.57 -1.64 6.52
CA ALA A 562 -34.72 -3.08 6.71
C ALA A 562 -33.91 -3.80 5.63
N PRO A 563 -32.90 -4.63 5.99
CA PRO A 563 -32.07 -5.31 5.00
C PRO A 563 -32.83 -6.48 4.36
N HIS A 564 -32.66 -6.62 3.05
CA HIS A 564 -33.08 -7.78 2.26
C HIS A 564 -31.87 -8.32 1.51
N GLY A 565 -31.90 -9.57 1.06
CA GLY A 565 -30.79 -10.14 0.28
C GLY A 565 -30.40 -9.31 -0.94
N THR A 566 -31.37 -8.61 -1.56
CA THR A 566 -31.18 -7.72 -2.71
C THR A 566 -30.78 -6.28 -2.34
N THR A 567 -30.66 -5.95 -1.07
CA THR A 567 -30.23 -4.60 -0.64
C THR A 567 -28.79 -4.38 -1.08
N VAL A 568 -28.56 -3.32 -1.85
CA VAL A 568 -27.23 -2.91 -2.31
C VAL A 568 -26.59 -2.07 -1.22
N LEU A 569 -25.36 -2.40 -0.85
CA LEU A 569 -24.58 -1.66 0.14
C LEU A 569 -23.93 -0.42 -0.49
N GLU A 570 -23.81 0.65 0.29
CA GLU A 570 -23.14 1.89 -0.11
C GLU A 570 -22.01 2.24 0.86
N VAL A 571 -21.02 2.98 0.37
CA VAL A 571 -19.97 3.53 1.25
C VAL A 571 -20.62 4.51 2.22
N GLY A 572 -20.32 4.33 3.51
CA GLY A 572 -20.92 5.14 4.57
C GLY A 572 -22.08 4.45 5.29
N ASP A 573 -22.66 3.38 4.73
CA ASP A 573 -23.65 2.55 5.44
C ASP A 573 -23.09 2.02 6.76
N GLU A 574 -23.89 2.05 7.80
CA GLU A 574 -23.61 1.44 9.09
C GLU A 574 -24.47 0.18 9.25
N ILE A 575 -23.81 -0.99 9.24
CA ILE A 575 -24.47 -2.29 9.29
C ILE A 575 -24.47 -2.77 10.74
N VAL A 576 -25.67 -3.11 11.25
CA VAL A 576 -25.84 -3.78 12.54
C VAL A 576 -26.09 -5.27 12.30
N TYR A 577 -25.24 -6.11 12.88
CA TYR A 577 -25.26 -7.57 12.63
C TYR A 577 -24.93 -8.37 13.89
N THR A 578 -25.35 -9.63 13.91
CA THR A 578 -24.98 -10.62 14.91
C THR A 578 -24.13 -11.71 14.29
N GLY A 579 -23.17 -12.25 15.04
CA GLY A 579 -22.28 -13.32 14.60
C GLY A 579 -21.33 -13.74 15.72
N LYS A 580 -20.57 -14.80 15.48
CA LYS A 580 -19.52 -15.24 16.40
C LYS A 580 -18.39 -14.21 16.45
N VAL A 581 -17.75 -14.06 17.61
CA VAL A 581 -16.65 -13.10 17.83
C VAL A 581 -15.55 -13.20 16.77
N GLU A 582 -15.16 -14.43 16.40
CA GLU A 582 -14.10 -14.69 15.41
C GLU A 582 -14.49 -14.20 13.99
N ASP A 583 -15.75 -14.41 13.60
CA ASP A 583 -16.27 -13.96 12.31
C ASP A 583 -16.50 -12.45 12.29
N ALA A 584 -16.94 -11.87 13.39
CA ALA A 584 -17.16 -10.43 13.53
C ALA A 584 -15.85 -9.64 13.38
N ASP A 585 -14.75 -10.12 13.96
CA ASP A 585 -13.42 -9.52 13.79
C ASP A 585 -12.99 -9.47 12.32
N MET A 586 -13.20 -10.57 11.61
CA MET A 586 -12.89 -10.67 10.17
C MET A 586 -13.77 -9.73 9.34
N ILE A 587 -15.06 -9.66 9.61
CA ILE A 587 -16.02 -8.86 8.84
C ILE A 587 -15.79 -7.37 9.08
N ARG A 588 -15.55 -6.96 10.33
CA ARG A 588 -15.17 -5.58 10.64
C ARG A 588 -13.91 -5.19 9.88
N GLU A 589 -12.90 -6.06 9.88
CA GLU A 589 -11.67 -5.82 9.12
C GLU A 589 -11.93 -5.69 7.62
N LEU A 590 -12.79 -6.53 7.04
CA LEU A 590 -13.15 -6.48 5.61
C LEU A 590 -13.91 -5.22 5.22
N LEU A 591 -14.85 -4.75 6.06
CA LEU A 591 -15.75 -3.65 5.73
C LEU A 591 -15.17 -2.26 6.07
N THR A 592 -14.25 -2.17 7.04
CA THR A 592 -13.62 -0.89 7.41
C THR A 592 -12.38 -0.54 6.60
N LYS A 593 -11.84 -1.47 5.81
CA LYS A 593 -10.66 -1.24 4.97
C LYS A 593 -10.94 -0.19 3.92
N GLU A 594 -10.33 0.98 4.03
CA GLU A 594 -10.27 1.96 2.94
C GLU A 594 -9.30 1.43 1.88
N ASN A 595 -9.82 1.11 0.70
CA ASN A 595 -9.00 0.75 -0.48
C ASN A 595 -8.50 2.00 -1.18
#